data_d2edf3972f86acbb8a03121bcf33bf57
#
_entry.id   d2edf3972f86acbb8a03121bcf33bf57
#
_cell.length_a   1.000
_cell.length_b   1.000
_cell.length_c   1.000
_cell.angle_alpha   90.00
_cell.angle_beta   90.00
_cell.angle_gamma   90.00
#
_symmetry.space_group_name_H-M   'P 1'
#
loop_
_entity.id
_entity.type
_entity.pdbx_description
1 polymer ?
#
loop_
_entity_poly.entity_id
_entity_poly.type
_entity_poly.pdbx_seq_one_letter_code
_entity_poly.pdbx_strand_id
1 'polypeptide(L)'
;PYIKKFHEKKILIKYGGHAMTDEDAMSSTVRDTVLLKYVGMEPLIVHGGGPEISRSMDKLGKEPKFIKGLRVTDEETMEIIEMVLVGKISTDIVSQISYHDGKGISLSGKDSRLIFAHKKPVSKVTSESGGEEEIDLGLVGEIDCINTDLLEMFLKNNYIPVISPVGIADDGSSLNLNADTAAGEIASSVDAEKLIILTDVPGVLRDPNDPDSLIQRIKIDEVPDLIEEGVISGGMIPKIETCVKAIEDGVKSCHIIDGRKKHSLLLEIFTKNGIGTMIYK
;
A
#
# COMPACT_ATOMS: atom_id res chain seq x y z
N PRO A 1 -0.04 -27.75 3.20
CA PRO A 1 -1.26 -27.40 2.45
C PRO A 1 -1.15 -26.01 1.79
N TYR A 2 -0.78 -24.97 2.56
CA TYR A 2 -0.74 -23.57 2.10
C TYR A 2 0.30 -23.31 1.00
N ILE A 3 1.53 -23.85 1.11
CA ILE A 3 2.57 -23.70 0.07
C ILE A 3 2.03 -24.22 -1.26
N LYS A 4 1.43 -25.42 -1.29
CA LYS A 4 0.85 -26.00 -2.51
C LYS A 4 -0.32 -25.15 -3.05
N LYS A 5 -1.14 -24.56 -2.15
CA LYS A 5 -2.29 -23.73 -2.53
C LYS A 5 -1.87 -22.42 -3.19
N PHE A 6 -0.78 -21.81 -2.69
CA PHE A 6 -0.35 -20.48 -3.10
C PHE A 6 0.90 -20.51 -4.01
N HIS A 7 1.35 -21.69 -4.43
CA HIS A 7 2.44 -21.82 -5.41
C HIS A 7 2.06 -21.11 -6.72
N GLU A 8 2.98 -20.32 -7.26
CA GLU A 8 2.78 -19.47 -8.44
C GLU A 8 1.66 -18.42 -8.31
N LYS A 9 1.20 -18.15 -7.10
CA LYS A 9 0.21 -17.09 -6.86
C LYS A 9 0.88 -15.78 -6.53
N LYS A 10 0.39 -14.71 -7.13
CA LYS A 10 0.84 -13.35 -6.85
C LYS A 10 0.27 -12.88 -5.52
N ILE A 11 1.15 -12.38 -4.67
CA ILE A 11 0.81 -11.83 -3.35
C ILE A 11 1.31 -10.40 -3.34
N LEU A 12 0.40 -9.44 -3.37
CA LEU A 12 0.77 -8.04 -3.26
C LEU A 12 0.79 -7.63 -1.80
N ILE A 13 1.90 -7.07 -1.37
CA ILE A 13 2.16 -6.61 -0.01
C ILE A 13 2.27 -5.08 -0.06
N LYS A 14 1.29 -4.41 0.55
CA LYS A 14 1.40 -2.97 0.79
C LYS A 14 2.14 -2.75 2.10
N TYR A 15 3.33 -2.16 2.02
CA TYR A 15 4.18 -1.86 3.15
C TYR A 15 4.19 -0.36 3.45
N GLY A 16 3.78 0.03 4.66
CA GLY A 16 3.66 1.46 4.97
C GLY A 16 3.37 1.74 6.44
N GLY A 17 3.20 3.03 6.74
CA GLY A 17 2.92 3.51 8.08
C GLY A 17 4.12 3.37 9.03
N HIS A 18 3.84 3.27 10.32
CA HIS A 18 4.86 3.15 11.36
C HIS A 18 5.65 1.83 11.30
N ALA A 19 5.12 0.79 10.64
CA ALA A 19 5.86 -0.45 10.40
C ALA A 19 7.17 -0.22 9.62
N MET A 20 7.26 0.87 8.85
CA MET A 20 8.48 1.23 8.10
C MET A 20 9.54 1.96 8.93
N THR A 21 9.19 2.46 10.12
CA THR A 21 10.13 3.21 10.98
C THR A 21 10.86 2.33 11.98
N ASP A 22 10.46 1.07 12.11
CA ASP A 22 11.08 0.04 12.95
C ASP A 22 11.94 -0.88 12.08
N GLU A 23 13.26 -0.84 12.25
CA GLU A 23 14.23 -1.63 11.48
C GLU A 23 14.01 -3.15 11.66
N ASP A 24 13.65 -3.58 12.86
CA ASP A 24 13.38 -4.99 13.17
C ASP A 24 12.12 -5.47 12.45
N ALA A 25 11.05 -4.65 12.44
CA ALA A 25 9.81 -4.96 11.73
C ALA A 25 10.04 -4.99 10.21
N MET A 26 10.84 -4.04 9.68
CA MET A 26 11.23 -4.01 8.27
C MET A 26 11.99 -5.30 7.90
N SER A 27 13.05 -5.62 8.64
CA SER A 27 13.86 -6.82 8.38
C SER A 27 13.01 -8.09 8.43
N SER A 28 12.10 -8.20 9.40
CA SER A 28 11.17 -9.33 9.50
C SER A 28 10.25 -9.44 8.29
N THR A 29 9.62 -8.32 7.86
CA THR A 29 8.71 -8.28 6.71
C THR A 29 9.43 -8.65 5.42
N VAL A 30 10.63 -8.12 5.19
CA VAL A 30 11.43 -8.41 4.00
C VAL A 30 11.86 -9.89 3.99
N ARG A 31 12.32 -10.42 5.13
CA ARG A 31 12.68 -11.83 5.27
C ARG A 31 11.50 -12.76 4.97
N ASP A 32 10.32 -12.42 5.48
CA ASP A 32 9.09 -13.15 5.19
C ASP A 32 8.78 -13.12 3.69
N THR A 33 8.88 -11.95 3.05
CA THR A 33 8.65 -11.78 1.61
C THR A 33 9.62 -12.62 0.77
N VAL A 34 10.91 -12.64 1.14
CA VAL A 34 11.91 -13.48 0.48
C VAL A 34 11.55 -14.97 0.65
N LEU A 35 11.11 -15.38 1.85
CA LEU A 35 10.68 -16.76 2.08
C LEU A 35 9.46 -17.12 1.22
N LEU A 36 8.47 -16.21 1.06
CA LEU A 36 7.34 -16.45 0.15
C LEU A 36 7.83 -16.75 -1.28
N LYS A 37 8.83 -15.99 -1.77
CA LYS A 37 9.43 -16.23 -3.08
C LYS A 37 10.12 -17.60 -3.15
N TYR A 38 10.89 -17.97 -2.14
CA TYR A 38 11.58 -19.28 -2.08
C TYR A 38 10.63 -20.47 -2.08
N VAL A 39 9.45 -20.33 -1.49
CA VAL A 39 8.44 -21.42 -1.48
C VAL A 39 7.54 -21.40 -2.73
N GLY A 40 7.90 -20.61 -3.75
CA GLY A 40 7.28 -20.60 -5.06
C GLY A 40 6.06 -19.68 -5.20
N MET A 41 5.87 -18.72 -4.30
CA MET A 41 4.90 -17.62 -4.49
C MET A 41 5.53 -16.47 -5.26
N GLU A 42 4.71 -15.56 -5.77
CA GLU A 42 5.15 -14.37 -6.52
C GLU A 42 4.82 -13.09 -5.73
N PRO A 43 5.65 -12.71 -4.72
CA PRO A 43 5.42 -11.50 -3.96
C PRO A 43 5.82 -10.24 -4.74
N LEU A 44 5.00 -9.19 -4.59
CA LEU A 44 5.27 -7.81 -5.01
C LEU A 44 5.11 -6.91 -3.79
N ILE A 45 5.90 -5.85 -3.70
CA ILE A 45 5.80 -4.85 -2.63
C ILE A 45 5.41 -3.51 -3.24
N VAL A 46 4.37 -2.88 -2.71
CA VAL A 46 4.11 -1.45 -2.89
C VAL A 46 4.35 -0.78 -1.55
N HIS A 47 5.24 0.21 -1.51
CA HIS A 47 5.56 0.86 -0.24
C HIS A 47 5.00 2.27 -0.15
N GLY A 48 4.72 2.72 1.07
CA GLY A 48 4.46 4.11 1.37
C GLY A 48 5.73 4.85 1.81
N GLY A 49 5.58 5.97 2.51
CA GLY A 49 6.72 6.73 3.02
C GLY A 49 6.34 8.07 3.66
N GLY A 50 5.06 8.28 3.98
CA GLY A 50 4.56 9.54 4.51
C GLY A 50 5.39 10.12 5.68
N PRO A 51 5.72 9.36 6.73
CA PRO A 51 6.55 9.83 7.83
C PRO A 51 7.96 10.26 7.40
N GLU A 52 8.60 9.50 6.51
CA GLU A 52 9.96 9.83 6.03
C GLU A 52 9.96 11.03 5.10
N ILE A 53 8.92 11.18 4.25
CA ILE A 53 8.73 12.38 3.43
C ILE A 53 8.59 13.60 4.33
N SER A 54 7.73 13.56 5.37
CA SER A 54 7.57 14.67 6.31
C SER A 54 8.87 15.02 7.01
N ARG A 55 9.60 14.02 7.50
CA ARG A 55 10.91 14.22 8.12
C ARG A 55 11.94 14.85 7.17
N SER A 56 11.90 14.48 5.89
CA SER A 56 12.80 15.04 4.88
C SER A 56 12.41 16.46 4.51
N MET A 57 11.11 16.77 4.42
CA MET A 57 10.61 18.13 4.25
C MET A 57 11.06 19.05 5.39
N ASP A 58 10.87 18.60 6.64
CA ASP A 58 11.29 19.34 7.84
C ASP A 58 12.80 19.66 7.82
N LYS A 59 13.64 18.68 7.45
CA LYS A 59 15.10 18.88 7.31
C LYS A 59 15.47 19.89 6.24
N LEU A 60 14.66 20.02 5.19
CA LEU A 60 14.83 20.98 4.11
C LEU A 60 14.13 22.33 4.40
N GLY A 61 13.54 22.48 5.59
CA GLY A 61 12.87 23.71 6.00
C GLY A 61 11.48 23.91 5.39
N LYS A 62 10.86 22.84 4.87
CA LYS A 62 9.53 22.88 4.25
C LYS A 62 8.49 22.18 5.13
N GLU A 63 7.49 22.91 5.55
CA GLU A 63 6.41 22.37 6.40
C GLU A 63 5.43 21.51 5.57
N PRO A 64 5.16 20.25 5.96
CA PRO A 64 4.20 19.41 5.28
C PRO A 64 2.76 19.87 5.54
N LYS A 65 1.96 19.99 4.47
CA LYS A 65 0.54 20.34 4.54
C LYS A 65 -0.32 19.17 4.12
N PHE A 66 -1.42 18.94 4.85
CA PHE A 66 -2.38 17.87 4.56
C PHE A 66 -3.80 18.40 4.49
N ILE A 67 -4.58 17.90 3.55
CA ILE A 67 -6.01 18.16 3.44
C ILE A 67 -6.71 16.80 3.29
N LYS A 68 -7.64 16.50 4.19
CA LYS A 68 -8.35 15.19 4.23
C LYS A 68 -7.40 13.97 4.15
N GLY A 69 -6.25 14.06 4.83
CA GLY A 69 -5.26 12.98 4.86
C GLY A 69 -4.36 12.89 3.61
N LEU A 70 -4.59 13.69 2.57
CA LEU A 70 -3.75 13.78 1.39
C LEU A 70 -2.75 14.93 1.53
N ARG A 71 -1.49 14.69 1.16
CA ARG A 71 -0.43 15.69 1.20
C ARG A 71 -0.61 16.68 0.03
N VAL A 72 -0.71 17.96 0.34
CA VAL A 72 -0.62 19.01 -0.69
C VAL A 72 0.78 18.96 -1.30
N THR A 73 0.86 18.83 -2.61
CA THR A 73 2.09 18.48 -3.32
C THR A 73 2.36 19.51 -4.43
N ASP A 74 3.17 20.51 -4.13
CA ASP A 74 3.75 21.40 -5.14
C ASP A 74 4.98 20.76 -5.82
N GLU A 75 5.60 21.41 -6.77
CA GLU A 75 6.75 20.89 -7.53
C GLU A 75 7.91 20.51 -6.62
N GLU A 76 8.29 21.37 -5.69
CA GLU A 76 9.37 21.10 -4.72
C GLU A 76 9.03 19.93 -3.78
N THR A 77 7.79 19.83 -3.33
CA THR A 77 7.31 18.69 -2.54
C THR A 77 7.37 17.40 -3.36
N MET A 78 7.05 17.47 -4.67
CA MET A 78 7.12 16.31 -5.56
C MET A 78 8.56 15.81 -5.74
N GLU A 79 9.53 16.72 -5.89
CA GLU A 79 10.96 16.37 -5.92
C GLU A 79 11.40 15.66 -4.64
N ILE A 80 10.98 16.16 -3.46
CA ILE A 80 11.29 15.51 -2.18
C ILE A 80 10.64 14.11 -2.11
N ILE A 81 9.40 13.97 -2.56
CA ILE A 81 8.70 12.69 -2.62
C ILE A 81 9.47 11.69 -3.48
N GLU A 82 9.90 12.07 -4.68
CA GLU A 82 10.68 11.19 -5.55
C GLU A 82 12.03 10.81 -4.91
N MET A 83 12.77 11.77 -4.35
CA MET A 83 14.02 11.48 -3.65
C MET A 83 13.83 10.48 -2.52
N VAL A 84 12.76 10.63 -1.74
CA VAL A 84 12.50 9.78 -0.58
C VAL A 84 11.95 8.42 -0.99
N LEU A 85 10.91 8.39 -1.81
CA LEU A 85 10.26 7.12 -2.17
C LEU A 85 11.13 6.28 -3.08
N VAL A 86 11.61 6.86 -4.19
CA VAL A 86 12.38 6.12 -5.20
C VAL A 86 13.83 5.99 -4.80
N GLY A 87 14.45 7.10 -4.36
CA GLY A 87 15.88 7.12 -4.04
C GLY A 87 16.23 6.43 -2.73
N LYS A 88 15.44 6.62 -1.67
CA LYS A 88 15.78 6.11 -0.33
C LYS A 88 15.01 4.83 0.02
N ILE A 89 13.70 4.92 0.18
CA ILE A 89 12.90 3.82 0.76
C ILE A 89 12.96 2.57 -0.11
N SER A 90 12.73 2.73 -1.41
CA SER A 90 12.73 1.60 -2.35
C SER A 90 14.08 0.89 -2.39
N THR A 91 15.18 1.66 -2.40
CA THR A 91 16.55 1.11 -2.41
C THR A 91 16.90 0.46 -1.08
N ASP A 92 16.44 0.99 0.07
CA ASP A 92 16.62 0.37 1.37
C ASP A 92 15.93 -1.00 1.43
N ILE A 93 14.68 -1.10 0.96
CA ILE A 93 13.94 -2.37 0.89
C ILE A 93 14.66 -3.37 -0.03
N VAL A 94 15.09 -2.95 -1.22
CA VAL A 94 15.82 -3.81 -2.16
C VAL A 94 17.15 -4.30 -1.57
N SER A 95 17.85 -3.44 -0.85
CA SER A 95 19.09 -3.81 -0.15
C SER A 95 18.84 -4.88 0.91
N GLN A 96 17.76 -4.74 1.68
CA GLN A 96 17.34 -5.76 2.66
C GLN A 96 16.92 -7.08 1.99
N ILE A 97 16.21 -7.03 0.85
CA ILE A 97 15.90 -8.23 0.06
C ILE A 97 17.18 -8.95 -0.35
N SER A 98 18.18 -8.20 -0.84
CA SER A 98 19.47 -8.74 -1.23
C SER A 98 20.26 -9.31 -0.05
N TYR A 99 20.19 -8.65 1.11
CA TYR A 99 20.82 -9.14 2.35
C TYR A 99 20.26 -10.51 2.80
N HIS A 100 19.01 -10.80 2.46
CA HIS A 100 18.35 -12.09 2.70
C HIS A 100 18.40 -13.03 1.49
N ASP A 101 19.37 -12.86 0.60
CA ASP A 101 19.57 -13.68 -0.61
C ASP A 101 18.42 -13.63 -1.64
N GLY A 102 17.51 -12.66 -1.54
CA GLY A 102 16.45 -12.43 -2.52
C GLY A 102 16.93 -11.56 -3.69
N LYS A 103 16.19 -11.60 -4.79
CA LYS A 103 16.43 -10.74 -5.97
C LYS A 103 15.39 -9.62 -5.98
N GLY A 104 15.67 -8.49 -5.32
CA GLY A 104 14.82 -7.30 -5.34
C GLY A 104 15.09 -6.43 -6.56
N ILE A 105 14.08 -5.75 -7.05
CA ILE A 105 14.19 -4.69 -8.06
C ILE A 105 13.32 -3.49 -7.66
N SER A 106 13.93 -2.30 -7.61
CA SER A 106 13.23 -1.05 -7.37
C SER A 106 12.61 -0.54 -8.66
N LEU A 107 11.34 -0.19 -8.60
CA LEU A 107 10.56 0.39 -9.69
C LEU A 107 9.81 1.62 -9.20
N SER A 108 9.87 2.69 -9.97
CA SER A 108 8.93 3.80 -9.85
C SER A 108 7.69 3.50 -10.71
N GLY A 109 6.53 3.97 -10.31
CA GLY A 109 5.36 3.93 -11.20
C GLY A 109 5.56 4.68 -12.52
N LYS A 110 6.58 5.53 -12.63
CA LYS A 110 6.98 6.20 -13.88
C LYS A 110 7.69 5.27 -14.86
N ASP A 111 8.38 4.20 -14.37
CA ASP A 111 9.18 3.32 -15.20
C ASP A 111 8.28 2.59 -16.22
N SER A 112 8.57 2.76 -17.50
CA SER A 112 7.76 2.23 -18.60
C SER A 112 6.26 2.55 -18.49
N ARG A 113 5.91 3.69 -17.89
CA ARG A 113 4.52 4.08 -17.58
C ARG A 113 3.77 3.00 -16.79
N LEU A 114 4.44 2.41 -15.81
CA LEU A 114 3.86 1.36 -14.95
C LEU A 114 2.57 1.84 -14.28
N ILE A 115 2.54 3.07 -13.74
CA ILE A 115 1.33 3.69 -13.19
C ILE A 115 1.03 4.95 -13.98
N PHE A 116 0.08 4.86 -14.88
CA PHE A 116 -0.43 6.00 -15.61
C PHE A 116 -1.54 6.68 -14.81
N ALA A 117 -1.48 7.99 -14.69
CA ALA A 117 -2.36 8.76 -13.81
C ALA A 117 -2.62 10.16 -14.37
N HIS A 118 -3.69 10.78 -13.92
CA HIS A 118 -3.96 12.19 -14.16
C HIS A 118 -3.97 12.99 -12.85
N LYS A 119 -3.78 14.30 -12.94
CA LYS A 119 -3.86 15.20 -11.78
C LYS A 119 -5.26 15.14 -11.19
N LYS A 120 -5.33 14.93 -9.87
CA LYS A 120 -6.60 14.93 -9.15
C LYS A 120 -7.33 16.26 -9.34
N PRO A 121 -8.62 16.25 -9.76
CA PRO A 121 -9.38 17.48 -9.98
C PRO A 121 -9.50 18.32 -8.71
N VAL A 122 -9.56 19.63 -8.88
CA VAL A 122 -9.88 20.58 -7.81
C VAL A 122 -11.27 20.22 -7.25
N SER A 123 -11.35 19.98 -5.96
CA SER A 123 -12.61 19.65 -5.30
C SER A 123 -13.15 20.83 -4.51
N LYS A 124 -14.47 21.05 -4.57
CA LYS A 124 -15.14 22.02 -3.71
C LYS A 124 -15.55 21.36 -2.41
N VAL A 125 -15.22 22.00 -1.32
CA VAL A 125 -15.59 21.54 0.03
C VAL A 125 -16.32 22.66 0.74
N THR A 126 -17.45 22.33 1.36
CA THR A 126 -18.15 23.27 2.22
C THR A 126 -17.35 23.45 3.51
N SER A 127 -16.88 24.67 3.76
CA SER A 127 -16.19 25.00 5.01
C SER A 127 -17.14 24.96 6.20
N GLU A 128 -16.63 24.83 7.42
CA GLU A 128 -17.44 24.89 8.65
C GLU A 128 -18.23 26.21 8.79
N SER A 129 -17.80 27.26 8.09
CA SER A 129 -18.46 28.57 8.02
C SER A 129 -19.57 28.64 6.94
N GLY A 130 -19.84 27.56 6.20
CA GLY A 130 -20.89 27.47 5.16
C GLY A 130 -20.50 28.02 3.79
N GLY A 131 -19.23 28.40 3.58
CA GLY A 131 -18.70 28.80 2.26
C GLY A 131 -18.15 27.61 1.47
N GLU A 132 -18.20 27.68 0.14
CA GLU A 132 -17.47 26.74 -0.71
C GLU A 132 -16.00 27.17 -0.82
N GLU A 133 -15.07 26.28 -0.46
CA GLU A 133 -13.63 26.45 -0.68
C GLU A 133 -13.15 25.50 -1.75
N GLU A 134 -12.38 26.01 -2.72
CA GLU A 134 -11.70 25.18 -3.71
C GLU A 134 -10.40 24.62 -3.14
N ILE A 135 -10.28 23.29 -3.16
CA ILE A 135 -9.08 22.57 -2.72
C ILE A 135 -8.31 22.09 -3.94
N ASP A 136 -7.15 22.71 -4.21
CA ASP A 136 -6.14 22.19 -5.12
C ASP A 136 -5.05 21.48 -4.31
N LEU A 137 -4.90 20.18 -4.54
CA LEU A 137 -3.87 19.36 -3.89
C LEU A 137 -2.51 19.42 -4.63
N GLY A 138 -2.42 20.16 -5.73
CA GLY A 138 -1.22 20.23 -6.57
C GLY A 138 -1.00 18.95 -7.38
N LEU A 139 0.22 18.42 -7.33
CA LEU A 139 0.65 17.23 -8.07
C LEU A 139 0.23 15.91 -7.40
N VAL A 140 -1.00 15.84 -6.91
CA VAL A 140 -1.62 14.60 -6.44
C VAL A 140 -2.37 13.96 -7.60
N GLY A 141 -2.19 12.65 -7.81
CA GLY A 141 -2.78 11.93 -8.93
C GLY A 141 -3.90 10.97 -8.57
N GLU A 142 -4.73 10.68 -9.57
CA GLU A 142 -5.67 9.56 -9.62
C GLU A 142 -5.19 8.60 -10.73
N ILE A 143 -5.23 7.29 -10.42
CA ILE A 143 -4.70 6.25 -11.32
C ILE A 143 -5.72 5.97 -12.42
N ASP A 144 -5.25 6.01 -13.67
CA ASP A 144 -6.05 5.67 -14.84
C ASP A 144 -5.87 4.21 -15.23
N CYS A 145 -4.61 3.75 -15.28
CA CYS A 145 -4.31 2.36 -15.60
C CYS A 145 -2.92 1.93 -15.11
N ILE A 146 -2.74 0.62 -15.00
CA ILE A 146 -1.48 -0.04 -14.65
C ILE A 146 -0.98 -0.82 -15.88
N ASN A 147 0.25 -0.54 -16.31
CA ASN A 147 0.95 -1.35 -17.31
C ASN A 147 1.69 -2.49 -16.63
N THR A 148 1.14 -3.70 -16.71
CA THR A 148 1.67 -4.88 -16.00
C THR A 148 2.85 -5.55 -16.69
N ASP A 149 3.18 -5.21 -17.94
CA ASP A 149 4.21 -5.89 -18.72
C ASP A 149 5.57 -5.93 -18.02
N LEU A 150 5.95 -4.80 -17.39
CA LEU A 150 7.20 -4.70 -16.64
C LEU A 150 7.21 -5.61 -15.41
N LEU A 151 6.09 -5.66 -14.68
CA LEU A 151 5.94 -6.50 -13.50
C LEU A 151 6.01 -7.99 -13.86
N GLU A 152 5.27 -8.40 -14.90
CA GLU A 152 5.25 -9.77 -15.40
C GLU A 152 6.65 -10.23 -15.85
N MET A 153 7.40 -9.34 -16.52
CA MET A 153 8.76 -9.62 -16.93
C MET A 153 9.67 -9.92 -15.74
N PHE A 154 9.61 -9.10 -14.68
CA PHE A 154 10.45 -9.29 -13.49
C PHE A 154 10.02 -10.51 -12.66
N LEU A 155 8.73 -10.74 -12.49
CA LEU A 155 8.21 -11.91 -11.77
C LEU A 155 8.66 -13.23 -12.44
N LYS A 156 8.55 -13.34 -13.79
CA LYS A 156 9.03 -14.48 -14.58
C LYS A 156 10.53 -14.73 -14.44
N ASN A 157 11.32 -13.69 -14.19
CA ASN A 157 12.76 -13.79 -13.98
C ASN A 157 13.16 -13.90 -12.49
N ASN A 158 12.23 -14.28 -11.64
CA ASN A 158 12.41 -14.52 -10.21
C ASN A 158 12.82 -13.28 -9.39
N TYR A 159 12.49 -12.07 -9.84
CA TYR A 159 12.66 -10.87 -9.03
C TYR A 159 11.44 -10.65 -8.11
N ILE A 160 11.66 -9.86 -7.08
CA ILE A 160 10.65 -9.30 -6.19
C ILE A 160 10.56 -7.81 -6.52
N PRO A 161 9.53 -7.36 -7.28
CA PRO A 161 9.32 -5.95 -7.57
C PRO A 161 8.99 -5.17 -6.30
N VAL A 162 9.66 -4.02 -6.11
CA VAL A 162 9.41 -3.04 -5.04
C VAL A 162 9.01 -1.74 -5.71
N ILE A 163 7.75 -1.33 -5.57
CA ILE A 163 7.13 -0.29 -6.37
C ILE A 163 6.88 0.95 -5.50
N SER A 164 7.41 2.07 -5.93
CA SER A 164 7.11 3.38 -5.36
C SER A 164 5.86 3.97 -6.01
N PRO A 165 4.88 4.50 -5.23
CA PRO A 165 3.62 5.03 -5.73
C PRO A 165 3.78 6.45 -6.27
N VAL A 166 4.59 6.60 -7.30
CA VAL A 166 4.79 7.81 -8.09
C VAL A 166 4.28 7.53 -9.50
N GLY A 167 3.20 8.19 -9.90
CA GLY A 167 2.62 8.04 -11.22
C GLY A 167 3.22 8.99 -12.25
N ILE A 168 2.92 8.75 -13.52
CA ILE A 168 3.25 9.62 -14.64
C ILE A 168 1.99 10.06 -15.36
N ALA A 169 1.88 11.36 -15.66
CA ALA A 169 0.81 11.94 -16.47
C ALA A 169 1.17 11.95 -17.97
N ASP A 170 0.20 12.30 -18.81
CA ASP A 170 0.35 12.39 -20.27
C ASP A 170 1.47 13.36 -20.70
N ASP A 171 1.61 14.46 -19.99
CA ASP A 171 2.63 15.49 -20.24
C ASP A 171 4.02 15.12 -19.68
N GLY A 172 4.14 13.93 -19.05
CA GLY A 172 5.37 13.45 -18.44
C GLY A 172 5.59 13.94 -17.00
N SER A 173 4.68 14.72 -16.44
CA SER A 173 4.78 15.18 -15.05
C SER A 173 4.60 14.03 -14.06
N SER A 174 5.29 14.15 -12.93
CA SER A 174 5.21 13.18 -11.82
C SER A 174 4.01 13.51 -10.94
N LEU A 175 3.32 12.46 -10.48
CA LEU A 175 2.18 12.59 -9.60
C LEU A 175 2.36 11.75 -8.33
N ASN A 176 2.10 12.38 -7.18
CA ASN A 176 2.07 11.72 -5.89
C ASN A 176 0.78 10.90 -5.75
N LEU A 177 0.91 9.59 -5.55
CA LEU A 177 -0.21 8.68 -5.45
C LEU A 177 -0.37 8.14 -4.02
N ASN A 178 -1.61 7.85 -3.64
CA ASN A 178 -1.87 7.14 -2.40
C ASN A 178 -1.37 5.70 -2.51
N ALA A 179 -0.55 5.25 -1.55
CA ALA A 179 0.08 3.93 -1.60
C ALA A 179 -0.91 2.77 -1.41
N ASP A 180 -1.99 2.96 -0.64
CA ASP A 180 -3.03 1.94 -0.48
C ASP A 180 -3.80 1.79 -1.80
N THR A 181 -4.20 2.92 -2.43
CA THR A 181 -4.85 2.93 -3.75
C THR A 181 -3.97 2.30 -4.82
N ALA A 182 -2.69 2.69 -4.90
CA ALA A 182 -1.76 2.10 -5.86
C ALA A 182 -1.59 0.58 -5.65
N ALA A 183 -1.55 0.13 -4.40
CA ALA A 183 -1.48 -1.29 -4.09
C ALA A 183 -2.74 -2.05 -4.54
N GLY A 184 -3.93 -1.48 -4.32
CA GLY A 184 -5.20 -2.05 -4.79
C GLY A 184 -5.26 -2.20 -6.30
N GLU A 185 -4.95 -1.11 -7.04
CA GLU A 185 -4.96 -1.07 -8.50
C GLU A 185 -3.92 -2.02 -9.12
N ILE A 186 -2.72 -2.09 -8.55
CA ILE A 186 -1.70 -3.05 -9.02
C ILE A 186 -2.15 -4.48 -8.71
N ALA A 187 -2.70 -4.75 -7.50
CA ALA A 187 -3.13 -6.09 -7.13
C ALA A 187 -4.20 -6.64 -8.07
N SER A 188 -5.20 -5.83 -8.43
CA SER A 188 -6.24 -6.22 -9.39
C SER A 188 -5.66 -6.40 -10.79
N SER A 189 -4.80 -5.48 -11.24
CA SER A 189 -4.23 -5.52 -12.60
C SER A 189 -3.30 -6.73 -12.84
N VAL A 190 -2.64 -7.25 -11.80
CA VAL A 190 -1.80 -8.45 -11.90
C VAL A 190 -2.53 -9.75 -11.54
N ASP A 191 -3.85 -9.73 -11.33
CA ASP A 191 -4.64 -10.87 -10.86
C ASP A 191 -4.10 -11.48 -9.55
N ALA A 192 -3.82 -10.65 -8.55
CA ALA A 192 -3.27 -11.13 -7.29
C ALA A 192 -4.26 -12.04 -6.54
N GLU A 193 -3.75 -13.13 -5.98
CA GLU A 193 -4.51 -14.01 -5.08
C GLU A 193 -4.83 -13.28 -3.77
N LYS A 194 -3.89 -12.45 -3.30
CA LYS A 194 -4.03 -11.71 -2.06
C LYS A 194 -3.43 -10.30 -2.17
N LEU A 195 -4.14 -9.33 -1.59
CA LEU A 195 -3.59 -8.04 -1.20
C LEU A 195 -3.44 -8.03 0.32
N ILE A 196 -2.23 -7.80 0.82
CA ILE A 196 -1.95 -7.71 2.25
C ILE A 196 -1.52 -6.29 2.58
N ILE A 197 -2.32 -5.59 3.37
CA ILE A 197 -2.03 -4.22 3.84
C ILE A 197 -1.42 -4.32 5.24
N LEU A 198 -0.14 -4.01 5.34
CA LEU A 198 0.57 -3.88 6.62
C LEU A 198 0.29 -2.48 7.20
N THR A 199 -0.19 -2.46 8.43
CA THR A 199 -0.54 -1.24 9.17
C THR A 199 -0.01 -1.31 10.61
N ASP A 200 -0.34 -0.33 11.43
CA ASP A 200 0.03 -0.24 12.84
C ASP A 200 -1.10 -0.63 13.80
N VAL A 201 -2.13 -1.29 13.28
CA VAL A 201 -3.24 -1.84 14.07
C VAL A 201 -3.44 -3.32 13.74
N PRO A 202 -3.99 -4.12 14.67
CA PRO A 202 -4.18 -5.56 14.46
C PRO A 202 -5.07 -5.93 13.27
N GLY A 203 -5.98 -5.03 12.89
CA GLY A 203 -7.04 -5.21 11.92
C GLY A 203 -8.24 -4.38 12.31
N VAL A 204 -9.45 -4.81 11.97
CA VAL A 204 -10.70 -4.18 12.37
C VAL A 204 -11.11 -4.74 13.74
N LEU A 205 -11.17 -3.88 14.75
CA LEU A 205 -11.64 -4.22 16.10
C LEU A 205 -13.08 -3.75 16.28
N ARG A 206 -13.94 -4.54 16.94
CA ARG A 206 -15.28 -4.07 17.32
C ARG A 206 -15.20 -2.98 18.40
N ASP A 207 -14.27 -3.13 19.34
CA ASP A 207 -13.92 -2.12 20.33
C ASP A 207 -12.42 -1.81 20.19
N PRO A 208 -12.03 -0.58 19.83
CA PRO A 208 -10.62 -0.18 19.70
C PRO A 208 -9.77 -0.40 20.96
N ASN A 209 -10.41 -0.48 22.15
CA ASN A 209 -9.73 -0.68 23.43
C ASN A 209 -9.61 -2.16 23.82
N ASP A 210 -10.25 -3.07 23.09
CA ASP A 210 -10.22 -4.51 23.34
C ASP A 210 -9.53 -5.26 22.19
N PRO A 211 -8.27 -5.68 22.38
CA PRO A 211 -7.53 -6.44 21.35
C PRO A 211 -8.18 -7.79 20.99
N ASP A 212 -8.98 -8.35 21.89
CA ASP A 212 -9.66 -9.63 21.68
C ASP A 212 -10.94 -9.46 20.84
N SER A 213 -11.35 -8.22 20.57
CA SER A 213 -12.51 -7.89 19.72
C SER A 213 -12.21 -7.90 18.22
N LEU A 214 -11.05 -8.45 17.79
CA LEU A 214 -10.64 -8.51 16.39
C LEU A 214 -11.65 -9.29 15.53
N ILE A 215 -12.15 -8.64 14.49
CA ILE A 215 -12.99 -9.27 13.47
C ILE A 215 -12.07 -9.95 12.47
N GLN A 216 -11.97 -11.27 12.54
CA GLN A 216 -11.07 -12.04 11.68
C GLN A 216 -11.50 -12.08 10.23
N ARG A 217 -12.81 -11.93 9.93
CA ARG A 217 -13.37 -12.03 8.58
C ARG A 217 -14.51 -11.06 8.40
N ILE A 218 -14.52 -10.34 7.30
CA ILE A 218 -15.57 -9.40 6.90
C ILE A 218 -15.90 -9.68 5.43
N LYS A 219 -17.17 -9.93 5.12
CA LYS A 219 -17.64 -9.91 3.73
C LYS A 219 -17.77 -8.48 3.24
N ILE A 220 -17.54 -8.26 1.94
CA ILE A 220 -17.70 -6.90 1.36
C ILE A 220 -19.09 -6.34 1.60
N ASP A 221 -20.13 -7.19 1.60
CA ASP A 221 -21.51 -6.78 1.83
C ASP A 221 -21.78 -6.31 3.27
N GLU A 222 -20.94 -6.70 4.25
CA GLU A 222 -21.04 -6.29 5.67
C GLU A 222 -20.38 -4.94 5.94
N VAL A 223 -19.54 -4.45 5.01
CA VAL A 223 -18.74 -3.23 5.20
C VAL A 223 -19.61 -1.98 5.43
N PRO A 224 -20.69 -1.73 4.66
CA PRO A 224 -21.52 -0.56 4.90
C PRO A 224 -22.12 -0.50 6.31
N ASP A 225 -22.61 -1.63 6.82
CA ASP A 225 -23.20 -1.73 8.16
C ASP A 225 -22.15 -1.45 9.23
N LEU A 226 -20.94 -2.00 9.09
CA LEU A 226 -19.83 -1.78 10.03
C LEU A 226 -19.33 -0.32 10.03
N ILE A 227 -19.47 0.40 8.91
CA ILE A 227 -19.20 1.83 8.85
C ILE A 227 -20.30 2.62 9.56
N GLU A 228 -21.58 2.28 9.34
CA GLU A 228 -22.72 2.92 9.99
C GLU A 228 -22.72 2.71 11.52
N GLU A 229 -22.34 1.52 11.97
CA GLU A 229 -22.12 1.17 13.37
C GLU A 229 -20.91 1.88 14.01
N GLY A 230 -20.04 2.52 13.21
CA GLY A 230 -18.81 3.18 13.67
C GLY A 230 -17.67 2.22 14.01
N VAL A 231 -17.80 0.93 13.74
CA VAL A 231 -16.75 -0.09 13.93
C VAL A 231 -15.60 0.16 12.94
N ILE A 232 -15.94 0.45 11.68
CA ILE A 232 -14.97 0.93 10.69
C ILE A 232 -15.03 2.46 10.67
N SER A 233 -13.97 3.13 11.11
CA SER A 233 -13.96 4.58 11.24
C SER A 233 -12.58 5.18 10.95
N GLY A 234 -12.53 6.49 10.76
CA GLY A 234 -11.29 7.25 10.59
C GLY A 234 -10.41 6.75 9.46
N GLY A 235 -9.12 6.53 9.75
CA GLY A 235 -8.13 6.07 8.79
C GLY A 235 -8.29 4.61 8.31
N MET A 236 -9.20 3.84 8.92
CA MET A 236 -9.53 2.49 8.48
C MET A 236 -10.45 2.50 7.26
N ILE A 237 -11.36 3.49 7.15
CA ILE A 237 -12.31 3.59 6.04
C ILE A 237 -11.61 3.52 4.67
N PRO A 238 -10.64 4.39 4.32
CA PRO A 238 -10.00 4.35 3.00
C PRO A 238 -9.24 3.05 2.74
N LYS A 239 -8.75 2.35 3.77
CA LYS A 239 -8.09 1.05 3.62
C LYS A 239 -9.09 -0.05 3.25
N ILE A 240 -10.24 -0.06 3.94
CA ILE A 240 -11.32 -1.01 3.65
C ILE A 240 -11.93 -0.73 2.27
N GLU A 241 -12.15 0.54 1.90
CA GLU A 241 -12.62 0.92 0.56
C GLU A 241 -11.66 0.42 -0.54
N THR A 242 -10.35 0.57 -0.33
CA THR A 242 -9.34 0.00 -1.24
C THR A 242 -9.46 -1.52 -1.32
N CYS A 243 -9.65 -2.22 -0.20
CA CYS A 243 -9.84 -3.67 -0.19
C CYS A 243 -11.12 -4.09 -0.93
N VAL A 244 -12.23 -3.41 -0.68
CA VAL A 244 -13.52 -3.68 -1.36
C VAL A 244 -13.34 -3.53 -2.86
N LYS A 245 -12.81 -2.39 -3.31
CA LYS A 245 -12.58 -2.14 -4.74
C LYS A 245 -11.67 -3.20 -5.36
N ALA A 246 -10.53 -3.51 -4.74
CA ALA A 246 -9.62 -4.53 -5.25
C ALA A 246 -10.29 -5.91 -5.39
N ILE A 247 -11.20 -6.28 -4.46
CA ILE A 247 -11.96 -7.54 -4.52
C ILE A 247 -13.01 -7.50 -5.63
N GLU A 248 -13.71 -6.39 -5.80
CA GLU A 248 -14.66 -6.18 -6.90
C GLU A 248 -13.96 -6.30 -8.25
N ASP A 249 -12.73 -5.78 -8.36
CA ASP A 249 -11.88 -5.80 -9.55
C ASP A 249 -11.09 -7.12 -9.72
N GLY A 250 -11.32 -8.14 -8.86
CA GLY A 250 -10.87 -9.52 -9.09
C GLY A 250 -9.89 -10.13 -8.10
N VAL A 251 -9.31 -9.36 -7.17
CA VAL A 251 -8.47 -9.89 -6.08
C VAL A 251 -9.30 -10.86 -5.22
N LYS A 252 -8.74 -12.03 -4.88
CA LYS A 252 -9.53 -13.08 -4.19
C LYS A 252 -9.78 -12.79 -2.72
N SER A 253 -8.84 -12.14 -2.05
CA SER A 253 -9.00 -11.68 -0.66
C SER A 253 -8.02 -10.54 -0.35
N CYS A 254 -8.46 -9.62 0.50
CA CYS A 254 -7.60 -8.59 1.06
C CYS A 254 -7.43 -8.84 2.56
N HIS A 255 -6.26 -8.49 3.09
CA HIS A 255 -5.93 -8.72 4.49
C HIS A 255 -5.33 -7.43 5.08
N ILE A 256 -5.80 -7.04 6.25
CA ILE A 256 -5.25 -5.93 7.03
C ILE A 256 -4.63 -6.52 8.29
N ILE A 257 -3.31 -6.34 8.47
CA ILE A 257 -2.55 -6.96 9.55
C ILE A 257 -1.56 -5.98 10.19
N ASP A 258 -1.20 -6.24 11.44
CA ASP A 258 -0.17 -5.46 12.15
C ASP A 258 1.24 -5.79 11.62
N GLY A 259 1.81 -4.85 10.87
CA GLY A 259 3.16 -4.97 10.31
C GLY A 259 4.29 -4.83 11.32
N ARG A 260 4.01 -4.41 12.57
CA ARG A 260 4.99 -4.35 13.66
C ARG A 260 5.25 -5.71 14.28
N LYS A 261 4.32 -6.65 14.10
CA LYS A 261 4.44 -8.01 14.62
C LYS A 261 5.43 -8.81 13.78
N LYS A 262 6.46 -9.37 14.42
CA LYS A 262 7.45 -10.21 13.73
C LYS A 262 6.76 -11.39 13.04
N HIS A 263 7.16 -11.66 11.81
CA HIS A 263 6.62 -12.74 10.96
C HIS A 263 5.11 -12.65 10.69
N SER A 264 4.56 -11.44 10.68
CA SER A 264 3.14 -11.21 10.46
C SER A 264 2.64 -11.77 9.13
N LEU A 265 3.43 -11.65 8.05
CA LEU A 265 3.07 -12.20 6.74
C LEU A 265 2.96 -13.73 6.77
N LEU A 266 3.90 -14.41 7.42
CA LEU A 266 3.89 -15.88 7.51
C LEU A 266 2.74 -16.37 8.37
N LEU A 267 2.48 -15.70 9.49
CA LEU A 267 1.36 -16.03 10.37
C LEU A 267 0.02 -15.84 9.66
N GLU A 268 -0.13 -14.79 8.85
CA GLU A 268 -1.35 -14.55 8.09
C GLU A 268 -1.56 -15.57 6.97
N ILE A 269 -0.50 -15.88 6.19
CA ILE A 269 -0.62 -16.73 5.01
C ILE A 269 -0.66 -18.22 5.36
N PHE A 270 0.09 -18.65 6.37
CA PHE A 270 0.32 -20.06 6.64
C PHE A 270 -0.45 -20.62 7.85
N THR A 271 -1.29 -19.82 8.50
CA THR A 271 -2.16 -20.32 9.60
C THR A 271 -3.63 -20.33 9.17
N LYS A 272 -4.44 -21.10 9.89
CA LYS A 272 -5.86 -21.29 9.55
C LYS A 272 -6.69 -20.01 9.75
N ASN A 273 -6.39 -19.27 10.80
CA ASN A 273 -7.20 -18.12 11.21
C ASN A 273 -6.55 -16.79 10.84
N GLY A 274 -5.25 -16.81 10.45
CA GLY A 274 -4.49 -15.57 10.27
C GLY A 274 -4.24 -14.85 11.60
N ILE A 275 -3.84 -13.58 11.52
CA ILE A 275 -3.60 -12.72 12.68
C ILE A 275 -4.29 -11.37 12.58
N GLY A 276 -4.91 -11.08 11.45
CA GLY A 276 -5.57 -9.83 11.13
C GLY A 276 -7.02 -10.01 10.68
N THR A 277 -7.49 -9.04 9.91
CA THR A 277 -8.82 -9.05 9.29
C THR A 277 -8.71 -9.40 7.82
N MET A 278 -9.38 -10.47 7.40
CA MET A 278 -9.55 -10.84 6.00
C MET A 278 -10.87 -10.28 5.47
N ILE A 279 -10.80 -9.52 4.37
CA ILE A 279 -11.95 -9.04 3.60
C ILE A 279 -12.09 -9.94 2.37
N TYR A 280 -13.31 -10.37 2.07
CA TYR A 280 -13.59 -11.29 0.96
C TYR A 280 -15.02 -11.13 0.42
N LYS A 281 -15.27 -11.73 -0.73
CA LYS A 281 -16.58 -11.72 -1.41
C LYS A 281 -17.54 -12.76 -0.84
#